data_1d4a99aa04671aa3be5c283defa74c0f
#
_entry.id   1d4a99aa04671aa3be5c283defa74c0f
#
_cell.length_a   1.000
_cell.length_b   1.000
_cell.length_c   1.000
_cell.angle_alpha   90.00
_cell.angle_beta   90.00
_cell.angle_gamma   90.00
#
_symmetry.space_group_name_H-M   'P 1'
#
loop_
_entity.id
_entity.type
_entity.pdbx_description
1 polymer ?
#
loop_
_entity_poly.entity_id
_entity_poly.type
_entity_poly.pdbx_seq_one_letter_code
_entity_poly.pdbx_strand_id
1 'polypeptide(L)'
;SFASGVMVAASVWSLLIPSIEGAGETYGALSFLPAVIGFLLGGAFLVLIDKLVPHFHKGTNEEEGLKSHLNNSAKRFLAVTIHNFPEGLAVGFAFGAAAALGEEGAFVSALGLAVGMAIQNFPEGAAVSLPMKTATGSRGKAFLYGMGSGAVEPVFAVIGYFLAANLTAAQPWFLAFAAGAMIFVVVEDLIPDAHLS
;
A
#
# COMPACT_ATOMS: atom_id res chain seq x y z
N SER A 1 3.79 -5.64 14.42
CA SER A 1 3.95 -4.20 14.72
C SER A 1 2.61 -3.45 14.68
N PHE A 2 2.57 -2.21 15.17
CA PHE A 2 1.37 -1.37 15.10
C PHE A 2 0.93 -1.12 13.63
N ALA A 3 1.89 -0.79 12.76
CA ALA A 3 1.65 -0.57 11.35
C ALA A 3 1.00 -1.79 10.67
N SER A 4 1.51 -3.00 10.92
CA SER A 4 0.91 -4.23 10.38
C SER A 4 -0.56 -4.40 10.79
N GLY A 5 -0.89 -4.08 12.05
CA GLY A 5 -2.26 -4.13 12.54
C GLY A 5 -3.19 -3.14 11.82
N VAL A 6 -2.73 -1.91 11.61
CA VAL A 6 -3.48 -0.88 10.87
C VAL A 6 -3.71 -1.32 9.42
N MET A 7 -2.67 -1.82 8.73
CA MET A 7 -2.78 -2.28 7.35
C MET A 7 -3.72 -3.47 7.20
N VAL A 8 -3.67 -4.47 8.10
CA VAL A 8 -4.61 -5.60 8.08
C VAL A 8 -6.04 -5.12 8.31
N ALA A 9 -6.27 -4.25 9.29
CA ALA A 9 -7.60 -3.69 9.56
C ALA A 9 -8.12 -2.91 8.34
N ALA A 10 -7.30 -2.05 7.76
CA ALA A 10 -7.64 -1.30 6.54
C ALA A 10 -7.98 -2.22 5.37
N SER A 11 -7.16 -3.25 5.12
CA SER A 11 -7.38 -4.20 4.03
C SER A 11 -8.71 -4.95 4.17
N VAL A 12 -9.10 -5.33 5.39
CA VAL A 12 -10.35 -6.07 5.62
C VAL A 12 -11.55 -5.13 5.61
N TRP A 13 -11.57 -4.13 6.51
CA TRP A 13 -12.77 -3.31 6.75
C TRP A 13 -12.98 -2.19 5.73
N SER A 14 -11.90 -1.59 5.24
CA SER A 14 -12.03 -0.45 4.32
C SER A 14 -11.92 -0.84 2.83
N LEU A 15 -11.46 -2.05 2.52
CA LEU A 15 -11.26 -2.48 1.13
C LEU A 15 -12.01 -3.76 0.77
N LEU A 16 -11.77 -4.90 1.47
CA LEU A 16 -12.37 -6.19 1.10
C LEU A 16 -13.88 -6.22 1.36
N ILE A 17 -14.35 -5.77 2.51
CA ILE A 17 -15.79 -5.74 2.81
C ILE A 17 -16.54 -4.85 1.81
N PRO A 18 -16.14 -3.58 1.56
CA PRO A 18 -16.76 -2.77 0.53
C PRO A 18 -16.66 -3.35 -0.90
N SER A 19 -15.59 -4.08 -1.21
CA SER A 19 -15.45 -4.79 -2.49
C SER A 19 -16.56 -5.83 -2.67
N ILE A 20 -16.81 -6.67 -1.64
CA ILE A 20 -17.83 -7.70 -1.67
C ILE A 20 -19.25 -7.09 -1.72
N GLU A 21 -19.49 -6.10 -0.88
CA GLU A 21 -20.78 -5.39 -0.80
C GLU A 21 -21.11 -4.69 -2.12
N GLY A 22 -20.16 -3.94 -2.68
CA GLY A 22 -20.32 -3.23 -3.95
C GLY A 22 -20.46 -4.16 -5.16
N ALA A 23 -19.99 -5.40 -5.08
CA ALA A 23 -20.18 -6.41 -6.11
C ALA A 23 -21.57 -7.09 -6.07
N GLY A 24 -22.32 -6.91 -4.97
CA GLY A 24 -23.58 -7.63 -4.73
C GLY A 24 -24.63 -7.43 -5.82
N GLU A 25 -24.84 -6.20 -6.26
CA GLU A 25 -25.84 -5.87 -7.30
C GLU A 25 -25.49 -6.48 -8.65
N THR A 26 -24.22 -6.54 -9.01
CA THR A 26 -23.75 -7.04 -10.32
C THR A 26 -23.60 -8.54 -10.35
N TYR A 27 -23.06 -9.14 -9.29
CA TYR A 27 -22.64 -10.56 -9.26
C TYR A 27 -23.54 -11.44 -8.38
N GLY A 28 -24.47 -10.89 -7.59
CA GLY A 28 -25.39 -11.64 -6.73
C GLY A 28 -24.65 -12.61 -5.81
N ALA A 29 -24.97 -13.90 -5.91
CA ALA A 29 -24.33 -14.96 -5.10
C ALA A 29 -22.82 -15.11 -5.35
N LEU A 30 -22.30 -14.58 -6.44
CA LEU A 30 -20.88 -14.59 -6.81
C LEU A 30 -20.15 -13.29 -6.48
N SER A 31 -20.72 -12.44 -5.62
CA SER A 31 -20.13 -11.14 -5.22
C SER A 31 -18.72 -11.26 -4.59
N PHE A 32 -18.37 -12.43 -4.08
CA PHE A 32 -17.02 -12.70 -3.58
C PHE A 32 -15.97 -12.86 -4.67
N LEU A 33 -16.33 -13.10 -5.94
CA LEU A 33 -15.36 -13.34 -7.02
C LEU A 33 -14.44 -12.13 -7.29
N PRO A 34 -14.95 -10.89 -7.43
CA PRO A 34 -14.08 -9.73 -7.55
C PRO A 34 -13.10 -9.60 -6.38
N ALA A 35 -13.58 -9.87 -5.15
CA ALA A 35 -12.74 -9.82 -3.96
C ALA A 35 -11.62 -10.87 -4.00
N VAL A 36 -11.93 -12.14 -4.30
CA VAL A 36 -10.92 -13.22 -4.36
C VAL A 36 -9.91 -12.97 -5.47
N ILE A 37 -10.39 -12.73 -6.69
CA ILE A 37 -9.50 -12.60 -7.86
C ILE A 37 -8.70 -11.30 -7.76
N GLY A 38 -9.33 -10.18 -7.41
CA GLY A 38 -8.66 -8.90 -7.24
C GLY A 38 -7.57 -8.98 -6.17
N PHE A 39 -7.87 -9.60 -5.03
CA PHE A 39 -6.90 -9.83 -3.95
C PHE A 39 -5.68 -10.62 -4.42
N LEU A 40 -5.89 -11.75 -5.10
CA LEU A 40 -4.80 -12.56 -5.63
C LEU A 40 -3.98 -11.81 -6.69
N LEU A 41 -4.62 -11.02 -7.54
CA LEU A 41 -3.94 -10.18 -8.53
C LEU A 41 -3.10 -9.09 -7.87
N GLY A 42 -3.57 -8.47 -6.79
CA GLY A 42 -2.83 -7.47 -6.03
C GLY A 42 -1.56 -8.04 -5.41
N GLY A 43 -1.68 -9.20 -4.74
CA GLY A 43 -0.51 -9.91 -4.22
C GLY A 43 0.47 -10.34 -5.32
N ALA A 44 -0.04 -10.95 -6.40
CA ALA A 44 0.79 -11.36 -7.53
C ALA A 44 1.50 -10.18 -8.21
N PHE A 45 0.85 -9.02 -8.27
CA PHE A 45 1.44 -7.80 -8.80
C PHE A 45 2.64 -7.36 -7.96
N LEU A 46 2.52 -7.39 -6.62
CA LEU A 46 3.63 -7.03 -5.73
C LEU A 46 4.78 -8.04 -5.85
N VAL A 47 4.50 -9.35 -5.91
CA VAL A 47 5.54 -10.39 -6.20
C VAL A 47 6.28 -10.07 -7.48
N LEU A 48 5.57 -9.60 -8.52
CA LEU A 48 6.21 -9.24 -9.79
C LEU A 48 7.10 -7.99 -9.62
N ILE A 49 6.63 -6.97 -8.92
CA ILE A 49 7.40 -5.74 -8.67
C ILE A 49 8.66 -6.07 -7.86
N ASP A 50 8.56 -6.89 -6.82
CA ASP A 50 9.71 -7.31 -6.00
C ASP A 50 10.79 -8.01 -6.82
N LYS A 51 10.38 -8.85 -7.77
CA LYS A 51 11.33 -9.50 -8.69
C LYS A 51 11.97 -8.55 -9.70
N LEU A 52 11.34 -7.44 -10.01
CA LEU A 52 11.83 -6.49 -11.02
C LEU A 52 12.65 -5.36 -10.42
N VAL A 53 12.32 -4.90 -9.22
CA VAL A 53 12.99 -3.75 -8.61
C VAL A 53 14.10 -4.20 -7.67
N PRO A 54 15.34 -3.70 -7.85
CA PRO A 54 16.45 -4.06 -6.98
C PRO A 54 16.26 -3.42 -5.60
N HIS A 55 16.07 -4.26 -4.57
CA HIS A 55 15.87 -3.82 -3.21
C HIS A 55 16.47 -4.81 -2.19
N PHE A 56 16.47 -4.44 -0.91
CA PHE A 56 16.83 -5.31 0.20
C PHE A 56 15.66 -5.43 1.16
N HIS A 57 15.31 -6.64 1.54
CA HIS A 57 14.45 -6.85 2.70
C HIS A 57 15.19 -6.48 3.99
N LYS A 58 14.44 -5.92 4.93
CA LYS A 58 14.98 -5.65 6.26
C LYS A 58 15.38 -6.98 6.93
N GLY A 59 16.58 -7.01 7.52
CA GLY A 59 17.07 -8.17 8.25
C GLY A 59 17.84 -9.18 7.43
N THR A 60 17.80 -9.16 6.11
CA THR A 60 18.68 -9.93 5.24
C THR A 60 19.65 -9.01 4.50
N ASN A 61 20.88 -9.49 4.28
CA ASN A 61 21.83 -8.82 3.38
C ASN A 61 21.75 -9.38 1.96
N GLU A 62 20.69 -10.14 1.67
CA GLU A 62 20.46 -10.71 0.36
C GLU A 62 19.78 -9.67 -0.53
N GLU A 63 20.32 -9.52 -1.73
CA GLU A 63 19.82 -8.61 -2.75
C GLU A 63 18.74 -9.30 -3.55
N GLU A 64 17.53 -8.75 -3.56
CA GLU A 64 16.43 -9.22 -4.39
C GLU A 64 16.17 -8.29 -5.57
N GLY A 65 15.45 -8.82 -6.57
CA GLY A 65 15.19 -8.13 -7.82
C GLY A 65 16.34 -8.22 -8.83
N LEU A 66 16.29 -7.37 -9.84
CA LEU A 66 17.32 -7.32 -10.88
C LEU A 66 18.62 -6.76 -10.30
N LYS A 67 19.75 -7.39 -10.65
CA LYS A 67 21.09 -6.92 -10.24
C LYS A 67 21.29 -5.47 -10.65
N SER A 68 21.68 -4.61 -9.71
CA SER A 68 21.89 -3.19 -9.95
C SER A 68 23.13 -2.67 -9.23
N HIS A 69 23.72 -1.60 -9.77
CA HIS A 69 24.84 -0.88 -9.15
C HIS A 69 24.39 0.16 -8.12
N LEU A 70 23.09 0.18 -7.73
CA LEU A 70 22.60 1.08 -6.72
C LEU A 70 23.24 0.77 -5.36
N ASN A 71 23.52 1.80 -4.59
CA ASN A 71 24.02 1.63 -3.23
C ASN A 71 22.90 1.12 -2.30
N ASN A 72 23.27 0.54 -1.16
CA ASN A 72 22.32 -0.05 -0.21
C ASN A 72 21.26 0.94 0.28
N SER A 73 21.62 2.21 0.40
CA SER A 73 20.68 3.27 0.79
C SER A 73 19.58 3.50 -0.24
N ALA A 74 19.96 3.54 -1.53
CA ALA A 74 19.00 3.69 -2.62
C ALA A 74 18.07 2.48 -2.73
N LYS A 75 18.59 1.26 -2.54
CA LYS A 75 17.78 0.03 -2.55
C LYS A 75 16.76 0.00 -1.41
N ARG A 76 17.15 0.41 -0.20
CA ARG A 76 16.21 0.54 0.94
C ARG A 76 15.15 1.63 0.71
N PHE A 77 15.54 2.74 0.11
CA PHE A 77 14.59 3.79 -0.28
C PHE A 77 13.56 3.27 -1.30
N LEU A 78 14.02 2.52 -2.32
CA LEU A 78 13.12 1.90 -3.31
C LEU A 78 12.18 0.87 -2.68
N ALA A 79 12.66 0.02 -1.78
CA ALA A 79 11.83 -0.95 -1.07
C ALA A 79 10.61 -0.26 -0.43
N VAL A 80 10.83 0.74 0.43
CA VAL A 80 9.73 1.45 1.10
C VAL A 80 8.85 2.21 0.10
N THR A 81 9.43 2.79 -0.95
CA THR A 81 8.66 3.50 -1.99
C THR A 81 7.70 2.55 -2.73
N ILE A 82 8.10 1.29 -2.97
CA ILE A 82 7.25 0.27 -3.59
C ILE A 82 6.08 -0.08 -2.67
N HIS A 83 6.32 -0.18 -1.36
CA HIS A 83 5.28 -0.50 -0.39
C HIS A 83 4.24 0.62 -0.26
N ASN A 84 4.64 1.88 -0.38
CA ASN A 84 3.76 3.03 -0.33
C ASN A 84 2.86 3.19 -1.58
N PHE A 85 3.21 2.53 -2.69
CA PHE A 85 2.40 2.54 -3.91
C PHE A 85 0.99 1.94 -3.71
N PRO A 86 0.81 0.72 -3.18
CA PRO A 86 -0.51 0.15 -2.92
C PRO A 86 -1.32 0.96 -1.90
N GLU A 87 -0.66 1.59 -0.94
CA GLU A 87 -1.29 2.41 0.09
C GLU A 87 -1.93 3.66 -0.53
N GLY A 88 -1.19 4.36 -1.37
CA GLY A 88 -1.73 5.47 -2.14
C GLY A 88 -2.92 5.07 -3.00
N LEU A 89 -2.80 3.96 -3.75
CA LEU A 89 -3.92 3.43 -4.54
C LEU A 89 -5.14 3.09 -3.68
N ALA A 90 -4.94 2.45 -2.51
CA ALA A 90 -6.02 2.07 -1.60
C ALA A 90 -6.83 3.30 -1.15
N VAL A 91 -6.14 4.35 -0.69
CA VAL A 91 -6.77 5.62 -0.31
C VAL A 91 -7.52 6.23 -1.49
N GLY A 92 -6.88 6.27 -2.67
CA GLY A 92 -7.49 6.80 -3.89
C GLY A 92 -8.72 6.03 -4.31
N PHE A 93 -8.68 4.71 -4.32
CA PHE A 93 -9.82 3.86 -4.67
C PHE A 93 -10.99 4.05 -3.68
N ALA A 94 -10.71 4.12 -2.37
CA ALA A 94 -11.74 4.35 -1.37
C ALA A 94 -12.46 5.71 -1.55
N PHE A 95 -11.71 6.79 -1.76
CA PHE A 95 -12.30 8.10 -2.02
C PHE A 95 -13.01 8.17 -3.38
N GLY A 96 -12.47 7.55 -4.42
CA GLY A 96 -13.10 7.49 -5.73
C GLY A 96 -14.41 6.71 -5.73
N ALA A 97 -14.46 5.59 -5.00
CA ALA A 97 -15.67 4.82 -4.79
C ALA A 97 -16.71 5.62 -3.98
N ALA A 98 -16.28 6.27 -2.89
CA ALA A 98 -17.16 7.12 -2.08
C ALA A 98 -17.75 8.30 -2.89
N ALA A 99 -16.96 8.91 -3.76
CA ALA A 99 -17.42 9.99 -4.64
C ALA A 99 -18.47 9.49 -5.66
N ALA A 100 -18.30 8.28 -6.19
CA ALA A 100 -19.25 7.68 -7.12
C ALA A 100 -20.57 7.28 -6.47
N LEU A 101 -20.52 6.79 -5.21
CA LEU A 101 -21.71 6.45 -4.43
C LEU A 101 -22.48 7.68 -3.95
N GLY A 102 -21.78 8.78 -3.64
CA GLY A 102 -22.37 9.99 -3.07
C GLY A 102 -22.89 9.82 -1.64
N GLU A 103 -22.47 8.78 -0.94
CA GLU A 103 -22.90 8.47 0.42
C GLU A 103 -21.95 9.01 1.48
N GLU A 104 -22.46 9.70 2.49
CA GLU A 104 -21.66 10.26 3.59
C GLU A 104 -20.89 9.16 4.34
N GLY A 105 -21.51 7.99 4.58
CA GLY A 105 -20.88 6.87 5.25
C GLY A 105 -19.66 6.32 4.50
N ALA A 106 -19.71 6.26 3.19
CA ALA A 106 -18.59 5.85 2.35
C ALA A 106 -17.42 6.84 2.43
N PHE A 107 -17.73 8.15 2.46
CA PHE A 107 -16.71 9.18 2.63
C PHE A 107 -16.04 9.12 4.00
N VAL A 108 -16.81 8.94 5.07
CA VAL A 108 -16.27 8.77 6.43
C VAL A 108 -15.37 7.55 6.53
N SER A 109 -15.75 6.44 5.89
CA SER A 109 -14.90 5.23 5.81
C SER A 109 -13.59 5.48 5.08
N ALA A 110 -13.63 6.16 3.93
CA ALA A 110 -12.44 6.53 3.17
C ALA A 110 -11.52 7.48 3.96
N LEU A 111 -12.11 8.42 4.71
CA LEU A 111 -11.35 9.32 5.60
C LEU A 111 -10.69 8.54 6.74
N GLY A 112 -11.39 7.59 7.34
CA GLY A 112 -10.84 6.70 8.37
C GLY A 112 -9.63 5.91 7.86
N LEU A 113 -9.71 5.37 6.64
CA LEU A 113 -8.58 4.72 5.97
C LEU A 113 -7.40 5.68 5.80
N ALA A 114 -7.64 6.89 5.26
CA ALA A 114 -6.58 7.87 5.03
C ALA A 114 -5.88 8.31 6.32
N VAL A 115 -6.64 8.51 7.41
CA VAL A 115 -6.08 8.83 8.73
C VAL A 115 -5.25 7.68 9.27
N GLY A 116 -5.74 6.43 9.15
CA GLY A 116 -4.99 5.24 9.55
C GLY A 116 -3.66 5.14 8.81
N MET A 117 -3.67 5.34 7.47
CA MET A 117 -2.47 5.36 6.64
C MET A 117 -1.51 6.49 7.05
N ALA A 118 -1.99 7.69 7.28
CA ALA A 118 -1.15 8.80 7.73
C ALA A 118 -0.45 8.52 9.06
N ILE A 119 -1.12 7.83 9.99
CA ILE A 119 -0.54 7.46 11.29
C ILE A 119 0.55 6.40 11.11
N GLN A 120 0.35 5.39 10.26
CA GLN A 120 1.34 4.33 10.05
C GLN A 120 2.54 4.80 9.23
N ASN A 121 2.36 5.75 8.32
CA ASN A 121 3.43 6.33 7.51
C ASN A 121 4.51 7.07 8.32
N PHE A 122 4.15 7.55 9.52
CA PHE A 122 5.13 8.19 10.39
C PHE A 122 6.26 7.23 10.83
N PRO A 123 5.99 6.04 11.41
CA PRO A 123 7.04 5.06 11.69
C PRO A 123 7.75 4.54 10.42
N GLU A 124 7.07 4.43 9.30
CA GLU A 124 7.70 3.99 8.03
C GLU A 124 8.69 5.03 7.50
N GLY A 125 8.32 6.30 7.47
CA GLY A 125 9.24 7.38 7.13
C GLY A 125 10.45 7.46 8.07
N ALA A 126 10.26 7.16 9.35
CA ALA A 126 11.36 7.05 10.32
C ALA A 126 12.28 5.87 10.00
N ALA A 127 11.74 4.72 9.57
CA ALA A 127 12.52 3.54 9.18
C ALA A 127 13.42 3.80 7.97
N VAL A 128 13.05 4.73 7.07
CA VAL A 128 13.92 5.22 5.98
C VAL A 128 14.91 6.28 6.50
N SER A 129 14.42 7.26 7.25
CA SER A 129 15.22 8.42 7.66
C SER A 129 16.38 8.06 8.60
N LEU A 130 16.18 7.11 9.53
CA LEU A 130 17.21 6.76 10.51
C LEU A 130 18.48 6.16 9.86
N PRO A 131 18.39 5.13 8.99
CA PRO A 131 19.55 4.63 8.27
C PRO A 131 20.19 5.68 7.34
N MET A 132 19.36 6.52 6.71
CA MET A 132 19.84 7.59 5.83
C MET A 132 20.64 8.65 6.59
N LYS A 133 20.30 8.94 7.83
CA LYS A 133 21.08 9.84 8.67
C LYS A 133 22.49 9.29 8.90
N THR A 134 22.63 8.01 9.15
CA THR A 134 23.94 7.34 9.32
C THR A 134 24.72 7.35 8.01
N ALA A 135 24.07 7.03 6.88
CA ALA A 135 24.72 6.95 5.57
C ALA A 135 25.14 8.31 5.02
N THR A 136 24.35 9.37 5.25
CA THR A 136 24.59 10.71 4.68
C THR A 136 25.28 11.70 5.64
N GLY A 137 25.31 11.40 6.93
CA GLY A 137 25.78 12.31 7.98
C GLY A 137 24.91 13.56 8.16
N SER A 138 23.78 13.69 7.45
CA SER A 138 22.95 14.89 7.39
C SER A 138 21.51 14.61 7.79
N ARG A 139 20.99 15.33 8.80
CA ARG A 139 19.59 15.24 9.24
C ARG A 139 18.62 15.71 8.15
N GLY A 140 18.95 16.78 7.44
CA GLY A 140 18.11 17.32 6.37
C GLY A 140 17.97 16.36 5.19
N LYS A 141 19.08 15.75 4.74
CA LYS A 141 19.03 14.73 3.69
C LYS A 141 18.22 13.49 4.15
N ALA A 142 18.45 13.02 5.37
CA ALA A 142 17.70 11.89 5.93
C ALA A 142 16.18 12.15 5.96
N PHE A 143 15.77 13.33 6.41
CA PHE A 143 14.37 13.73 6.40
C PHE A 143 13.79 13.75 4.98
N LEU A 144 14.52 14.31 4.01
CA LEU A 144 14.07 14.33 2.61
C LEU A 144 13.92 12.93 2.01
N TYR A 145 14.77 11.98 2.37
CA TYR A 145 14.60 10.58 1.95
C TYR A 145 13.34 9.96 2.55
N GLY A 146 13.09 10.12 3.86
CA GLY A 146 11.87 9.62 4.49
C GLY A 146 10.60 10.25 3.93
N MET A 147 10.61 11.56 3.71
CA MET A 147 9.49 12.26 3.07
C MET A 147 9.31 11.85 1.60
N GLY A 148 10.41 11.66 0.88
CA GLY A 148 10.39 11.28 -0.53
C GLY A 148 9.84 9.88 -0.76
N SER A 149 10.08 8.93 0.14
CA SER A 149 9.51 7.57 0.03
C SER A 149 7.98 7.58 0.14
N GLY A 150 7.40 8.48 0.95
CA GLY A 150 5.95 8.65 1.04
C GLY A 150 5.34 9.53 -0.05
N ALA A 151 6.14 10.31 -0.79
CA ALA A 151 5.62 11.22 -1.81
C ALA A 151 4.94 10.51 -3.00
N VAL A 152 5.16 9.22 -3.16
CA VAL A 152 4.48 8.37 -4.15
C VAL A 152 3.00 8.20 -3.84
N GLU A 153 2.61 8.17 -2.57
CA GLU A 153 1.24 7.93 -2.13
C GLU A 153 0.23 8.98 -2.65
N PRO A 154 0.44 10.29 -2.49
CA PRO A 154 -0.47 11.29 -3.05
C PRO A 154 -0.64 11.16 -4.55
N VAL A 155 0.43 10.81 -5.28
CA VAL A 155 0.39 10.62 -6.74
C VAL A 155 -0.52 9.44 -7.09
N PHE A 156 -0.32 8.29 -6.44
CA PHE A 156 -1.14 7.10 -6.69
C PHE A 156 -2.54 7.21 -6.10
N ALA A 157 -2.74 8.00 -5.03
CA ALA A 157 -4.08 8.30 -4.52
C ALA A 157 -4.90 9.11 -5.56
N VAL A 158 -4.30 10.08 -6.24
CA VAL A 158 -4.96 10.82 -7.32
C VAL A 158 -5.30 9.88 -8.49
N ILE A 159 -4.38 9.02 -8.90
CA ILE A 159 -4.62 8.02 -9.96
C ILE A 159 -5.75 7.07 -9.55
N GLY A 160 -5.68 6.51 -8.35
CA GLY A 160 -6.69 5.60 -7.80
C GLY A 160 -8.08 6.24 -7.72
N TYR A 161 -8.15 7.49 -7.26
CA TYR A 161 -9.39 8.27 -7.21
C TYR A 161 -10.06 8.36 -8.58
N PHE A 162 -9.33 8.81 -9.60
CA PHE A 162 -9.91 8.95 -10.94
C PHE A 162 -10.28 7.61 -11.57
N LEU A 163 -9.52 6.55 -11.32
CA LEU A 163 -9.87 5.21 -11.79
C LEU A 163 -11.19 4.74 -11.16
N ALA A 164 -11.32 4.78 -9.84
CA ALA A 164 -12.51 4.32 -9.15
C ALA A 164 -13.74 5.21 -9.40
N ALA A 165 -13.57 6.54 -9.47
CA ALA A 165 -14.66 7.46 -9.71
C ALA A 165 -15.26 7.33 -11.12
N ASN A 166 -14.45 6.95 -12.13
CA ASN A 166 -14.91 6.86 -13.52
C ASN A 166 -15.21 5.43 -14.00
N LEU A 167 -14.66 4.42 -13.33
CA LEU A 167 -14.82 3.02 -13.68
C LEU A 167 -15.58 2.26 -12.56
N THR A 168 -16.82 2.67 -12.32
CA THR A 168 -17.64 2.17 -11.20
C THR A 168 -17.82 0.66 -11.21
N ALA A 169 -17.99 0.05 -12.37
CA ALA A 169 -18.09 -1.41 -12.52
C ALA A 169 -16.81 -2.16 -12.10
N ALA A 170 -15.66 -1.49 -12.10
CA ALA A 170 -14.38 -2.05 -11.73
C ALA A 170 -14.01 -1.76 -10.25
N GLN A 171 -14.77 -0.94 -9.53
CA GLN A 171 -14.47 -0.57 -8.14
C GLN A 171 -14.24 -1.78 -7.22
N PRO A 172 -15.08 -2.84 -7.23
CA PRO A 172 -14.86 -4.01 -6.39
C PRO A 172 -13.49 -4.66 -6.65
N TRP A 173 -13.07 -4.71 -7.91
CA TRP A 173 -11.77 -5.26 -8.31
C TRP A 173 -10.60 -4.39 -7.84
N PHE A 174 -10.72 -3.07 -7.95
CA PHE A 174 -9.69 -2.13 -7.51
C PHE A 174 -9.49 -2.17 -6.00
N LEU A 175 -10.58 -2.17 -5.23
CA LEU A 175 -10.51 -2.25 -3.77
C LEU A 175 -9.86 -3.56 -3.32
N ALA A 176 -10.26 -4.69 -3.90
CA ALA A 176 -9.68 -5.99 -3.58
C ALA A 176 -8.22 -6.10 -4.01
N PHE A 177 -7.84 -5.54 -5.16
CA PHE A 177 -6.47 -5.48 -5.62
C PHE A 177 -5.56 -4.73 -4.62
N ALA A 178 -5.97 -3.55 -4.18
CA ALA A 178 -5.24 -2.79 -3.18
C ALA A 178 -5.11 -3.55 -1.86
N ALA A 179 -6.18 -4.21 -1.39
CA ALA A 179 -6.15 -5.05 -0.20
C ALA A 179 -5.14 -6.19 -0.31
N GLY A 180 -5.12 -6.89 -1.46
CA GLY A 180 -4.19 -7.99 -1.71
C GLY A 180 -2.73 -7.53 -1.74
N ALA A 181 -2.45 -6.40 -2.38
CA ALA A 181 -1.14 -5.79 -2.40
C ALA A 181 -0.67 -5.38 -0.98
N MET A 182 -1.56 -4.75 -0.19
CA MET A 182 -1.24 -4.35 1.19
C MET A 182 -1.00 -5.55 2.10
N ILE A 183 -1.81 -6.62 2.01
CA ILE A 183 -1.60 -7.84 2.81
C ILE A 183 -0.28 -8.53 2.42
N PHE A 184 0.09 -8.51 1.14
CA PHE A 184 1.39 -9.02 0.70
C PHE A 184 2.54 -8.30 1.43
N VAL A 185 2.55 -6.97 1.46
CA VAL A 185 3.55 -6.16 2.19
C VAL A 185 3.57 -6.51 3.68
N VAL A 186 2.40 -6.70 4.31
CA VAL A 186 2.33 -7.08 5.72
C VAL A 186 3.01 -8.43 5.98
N VAL A 187 2.76 -9.41 5.13
CA VAL A 187 3.26 -10.79 5.29
C VAL A 187 4.75 -10.87 4.97
N GLU A 188 5.19 -10.22 3.90
CA GLU A 188 6.57 -10.32 3.40
C GLU A 188 7.55 -9.48 4.22
N ASP A 189 7.15 -8.29 4.66
CA ASP A 189 8.06 -7.35 5.31
C ASP A 189 7.75 -7.08 6.78
N LEU A 190 6.49 -6.71 7.09
CA LEU A 190 6.18 -6.18 8.41
C LEU A 190 6.07 -7.25 9.50
N ILE A 191 5.67 -8.47 9.18
CA ILE A 191 5.61 -9.58 10.13
C ILE A 191 7.01 -10.12 10.43
N PRO A 192 7.89 -10.40 9.44
CA PRO A 192 9.26 -10.79 9.70
C PRO A 192 10.03 -9.76 10.55
N ASP A 193 9.88 -8.46 10.23
CA ASP A 193 10.49 -7.36 11.00
C ASP A 193 10.04 -7.32 12.48
N ALA A 194 8.80 -7.72 12.76
CA ALA A 194 8.27 -7.72 14.12
C ALA A 194 8.84 -8.84 15.01
N HIS A 195 9.37 -9.91 14.40
CA HIS A 195 9.99 -11.05 15.12
C HIS A 195 11.48 -10.84 15.40
N LEU A 196 12.12 -9.87 14.78
CA LEU A 196 13.57 -9.61 14.89
C LEU A 196 13.93 -8.53 15.94
N SER A 197 12.95 -8.00 16.67
CA SER A 197 13.12 -6.94 17.67
C SER A 197 12.95 -7.43 19.10
#